data_2c46eabcfb19c4ca8e693e34bf0fc4bb
#
_entry.id   2c46eabcfb19c4ca8e693e34bf0fc4bb
#
_cell.length_a   1.000
_cell.length_b   1.000
_cell.length_c   1.000
_cell.angle_alpha   90.00
_cell.angle_beta   90.00
_cell.angle_gamma   90.00
#
_symmetry.space_group_name_H-M   'P 1'
#
loop_
_entity.id
_entity.type
_entity.pdbx_description
1 polymer ?
#
loop_
_entity_poly.entity_id
_entity_poly.type
_entity_poly.pdbx_seq_one_letter_code
_entity_poly.pdbx_strand_id
1 'polypeptide(L)'
;MSFDEADSPSGPMLLLVDDEHLILEMLVEALEEAGFNTITSGDAASAIALFEQNGAAIRGLVTDVNLGSGLDGWELARVARENSPDLPVVYISGARGHEWSALGVPNSLMITKPFAPAQVVVAVSSLLVASDSAS
;
A
#
# COMPACT_ATOMS: atom_id res chain seq x y z
N MET A 1 -2.82 5.14 -32.52
CA MET A 1 -2.24 5.83 -31.40
C MET A 1 -3.06 5.56 -30.15
N SER A 2 -2.38 5.36 -29.07
CA SER A 2 -3.03 5.08 -27.81
C SER A 2 -3.14 6.33 -26.97
N PHE A 3 -4.33 6.90 -26.87
CA PHE A 3 -4.58 8.02 -25.97
C PHE A 3 -4.50 7.58 -24.52
N ASP A 4 -4.83 6.33 -24.26
CA ASP A 4 -4.81 5.81 -22.91
C ASP A 4 -3.42 5.86 -22.33
N GLU A 5 -2.41 5.56 -23.13
CA GLU A 5 -1.03 5.65 -22.66
C GLU A 5 -0.61 7.07 -22.34
N ALA A 6 -1.11 8.04 -23.12
CA ALA A 6 -0.78 9.44 -22.90
C ALA A 6 -1.49 9.99 -21.65
N ASP A 7 -2.71 9.50 -21.36
CA ASP A 7 -3.53 10.01 -20.28
C ASP A 7 -3.38 9.24 -18.99
N SER A 8 -2.94 7.98 -19.08
CA SER A 8 -2.78 7.14 -17.90
C SER A 8 -1.46 7.41 -17.22
N PRO A 9 -1.43 7.45 -15.89
CA PRO A 9 -0.16 7.49 -15.18
C PRO A 9 0.67 6.29 -15.58
N SER A 10 1.96 6.49 -15.77
CA SER A 10 2.87 5.42 -16.16
C SER A 10 3.59 4.82 -14.96
N GLY A 11 3.29 5.28 -13.76
CA GLY A 11 3.96 4.83 -12.56
C GLY A 11 3.47 3.48 -12.07
N PRO A 12 4.14 2.94 -11.06
CA PRO A 12 3.76 1.68 -10.45
C PRO A 12 2.37 1.76 -9.83
N MET A 13 1.65 0.64 -9.85
CA MET A 13 0.35 0.57 -9.22
C MET A 13 0.46 0.17 -7.75
N LEU A 14 -0.18 0.93 -6.88
CA LEU A 14 -0.20 0.70 -5.44
C LEU A 14 -1.61 0.29 -5.01
N LEU A 15 -1.69 -0.71 -4.14
CA LEU A 15 -2.95 -1.07 -3.50
C LEU A 15 -3.04 -0.34 -2.17
N LEU A 16 -4.11 0.43 -1.99
CA LEU A 16 -4.36 1.20 -0.78
C LEU A 16 -5.55 0.59 -0.04
N VAL A 17 -5.35 0.25 1.23
CA VAL A 17 -6.38 -0.44 2.01
C VAL A 17 -6.65 0.32 3.29
N ASP A 18 -7.88 0.77 3.46
CA ASP A 18 -8.32 1.48 4.66
C ASP A 18 -9.84 1.45 4.69
N ASP A 19 -10.44 1.25 5.86
CA ASP A 19 -11.89 1.24 5.98
C ASP A 19 -12.46 2.67 6.05
N GLU A 20 -11.62 3.68 6.18
CA GLU A 20 -12.04 5.07 6.17
C GLU A 20 -11.92 5.66 4.77
N HIS A 21 -13.07 5.93 4.16
CA HIS A 21 -13.13 6.39 2.78
C HIS A 21 -12.38 7.71 2.55
N LEU A 22 -12.46 8.62 3.51
CA LEU A 22 -11.79 9.91 3.38
C LEU A 22 -10.28 9.77 3.37
N ILE A 23 -9.74 8.81 4.11
CA ILE A 23 -8.31 8.55 4.10
C ILE A 23 -7.88 8.00 2.75
N LEU A 24 -8.66 7.08 2.18
CA LEU A 24 -8.37 6.56 0.84
C LEU A 24 -8.35 7.68 -0.19
N GLU A 25 -9.34 8.58 -0.16
CA GLU A 25 -9.37 9.70 -1.11
C GLU A 25 -8.13 10.58 -0.99
N MET A 26 -7.71 10.87 0.23
CA MET A 26 -6.54 11.69 0.48
C MET A 26 -5.26 11.01 -0.03
N LEU A 27 -5.13 9.71 0.20
CA LEU A 27 -3.97 8.95 -0.27
C LEU A 27 -3.94 8.84 -1.79
N VAL A 28 -5.09 8.59 -2.41
CA VAL A 28 -5.19 8.54 -3.88
C VAL A 28 -4.69 9.85 -4.49
N GLU A 29 -5.18 10.96 -3.98
CA GLU A 29 -4.80 12.28 -4.50
C GLU A 29 -3.30 12.50 -4.40
N ALA A 30 -2.73 12.25 -3.23
CA ALA A 30 -1.30 12.51 -3.01
C ALA A 30 -0.41 11.60 -3.85
N LEU A 31 -0.77 10.32 -3.92
CA LEU A 31 0.05 9.34 -4.64
C LEU A 31 -0.05 9.50 -6.14
N GLU A 32 -1.25 9.82 -6.64
CA GLU A 32 -1.41 10.05 -8.08
C GLU A 32 -0.71 11.33 -8.52
N GLU A 33 -0.72 12.37 -7.70
CA GLU A 33 0.08 13.57 -7.98
C GLU A 33 1.57 13.26 -8.05
N ALA A 34 2.02 12.28 -7.28
CA ALA A 34 3.43 11.86 -7.28
C ALA A 34 3.77 10.91 -8.43
N GLY A 35 2.80 10.55 -9.26
CA GLY A 35 3.03 9.73 -10.45
C GLY A 35 2.69 8.25 -10.31
N PHE A 36 2.11 7.84 -9.18
CA PHE A 36 1.71 6.45 -8.99
C PHE A 36 0.31 6.19 -9.52
N ASN A 37 0.05 4.95 -9.91
CA ASN A 37 -1.31 4.48 -10.12
C ASN A 37 -1.82 3.91 -8.81
N THR A 38 -3.12 3.99 -8.55
CA THR A 38 -3.69 3.47 -7.32
C THR A 38 -4.92 2.60 -7.59
N ILE A 39 -5.10 1.62 -6.72
CA ILE A 39 -6.31 0.82 -6.64
C ILE A 39 -6.66 0.73 -5.15
N THR A 40 -7.92 0.80 -4.79
CA THR A 40 -8.31 0.92 -3.39
C THR A 40 -9.20 -0.23 -2.95
N SER A 41 -9.16 -0.51 -1.65
CA SER A 41 -10.00 -1.51 -1.02
C SER A 41 -10.34 -1.07 0.40
N GLY A 42 -11.54 -1.40 0.86
CA GLY A 42 -11.98 -1.03 2.20
C GLY A 42 -11.77 -2.12 3.25
N ASP A 43 -11.34 -3.32 2.85
CA ASP A 43 -11.15 -4.42 3.79
C ASP A 43 -10.12 -5.41 3.25
N ALA A 44 -9.68 -6.32 4.12
CA ALA A 44 -8.64 -7.27 3.76
C ALA A 44 -9.10 -8.29 2.72
N ALA A 45 -10.34 -8.75 2.80
CA ALA A 45 -10.85 -9.76 1.86
C ALA A 45 -10.87 -9.24 0.44
N SER A 46 -11.35 -8.01 0.24
CA SER A 46 -11.35 -7.36 -1.07
C SER A 46 -9.93 -7.12 -1.56
N ALA A 47 -9.03 -6.73 -0.66
CA ALA A 47 -7.63 -6.52 -1.01
C ALA A 47 -6.98 -7.80 -1.50
N ILE A 48 -7.22 -8.90 -0.83
CA ILE A 48 -6.68 -10.21 -1.24
C ILE A 48 -7.20 -10.59 -2.63
N ALA A 49 -8.49 -10.37 -2.88
CA ALA A 49 -9.08 -10.64 -4.20
C ALA A 49 -8.40 -9.80 -5.28
N LEU A 50 -8.09 -8.55 -4.98
CA LEU A 50 -7.39 -7.69 -5.93
C LEU A 50 -5.97 -8.19 -6.20
N PHE A 51 -5.27 -8.69 -5.18
CA PHE A 51 -3.97 -9.32 -5.37
C PHE A 51 -4.06 -10.53 -6.27
N GLU A 52 -5.08 -11.35 -6.09
CA GLU A 52 -5.27 -12.55 -6.91
C GLU A 52 -5.53 -12.20 -8.37
N GLN A 53 -6.26 -11.11 -8.61
CA GLN A 53 -6.60 -10.68 -9.96
C GLN A 53 -5.47 -9.90 -10.65
N ASN A 54 -4.69 -9.15 -9.89
CA ASN A 54 -3.75 -8.19 -10.44
C ASN A 54 -2.30 -8.41 -9.98
N GLY A 55 -2.02 -9.51 -9.31
CA GLY A 55 -0.79 -9.81 -8.58
C GLY A 55 0.48 -9.11 -9.04
N ALA A 56 0.95 -9.44 -10.26
CA ALA A 56 2.21 -8.89 -10.76
C ALA A 56 2.15 -7.39 -11.04
N ALA A 57 0.96 -6.85 -11.25
CA ALA A 57 0.80 -5.41 -11.52
C ALA A 57 0.83 -4.57 -10.25
N ILE A 58 0.57 -5.16 -9.09
CA ILE A 58 0.60 -4.42 -7.82
C ILE A 58 2.03 -4.37 -7.33
N ARG A 59 2.58 -3.17 -7.28
CA ARG A 59 3.98 -2.93 -6.97
C ARG A 59 4.20 -2.43 -5.54
N GLY A 60 3.15 -2.21 -4.79
CA GLY A 60 3.26 -1.80 -3.40
C GLY A 60 1.93 -1.88 -2.68
N LEU A 61 1.99 -2.02 -1.36
CA LEU A 61 0.81 -2.07 -0.50
C LEU A 61 0.93 -0.98 0.56
N VAL A 62 -0.12 -0.17 0.69
CA VAL A 62 -0.27 0.79 1.79
C VAL A 62 -1.54 0.38 2.53
N THR A 63 -1.42 0.01 3.79
CA THR A 63 -2.58 -0.50 4.53
C THR A 63 -2.67 0.06 5.93
N ASP A 64 -3.89 0.41 6.34
CA ASP A 64 -4.20 0.62 7.75
C ASP A 64 -4.05 -0.72 8.46
N VAL A 65 -3.63 -0.69 9.71
CA VAL A 65 -3.53 -1.90 10.53
C VAL A 65 -4.91 -2.36 10.97
N ASN A 66 -5.77 -1.43 11.38
CA ASN A 66 -7.13 -1.77 11.81
C ASN A 66 -8.09 -1.71 10.61
N LEU A 67 -8.54 -2.86 10.17
CA LEU A 67 -9.42 -2.97 8.99
C LEU A 67 -10.82 -3.45 9.35
N GLY A 68 -11.20 -3.34 10.62
CA GLY A 68 -12.52 -3.77 11.07
C GLY A 68 -12.54 -5.29 11.30
N SER A 69 -13.58 -5.97 10.81
CA SER A 69 -13.69 -7.41 10.96
C SER A 69 -12.82 -8.13 9.94
N GLY A 70 -12.44 -9.37 10.25
CA GLY A 70 -11.58 -10.17 9.39
C GLY A 70 -10.12 -9.96 9.68
N LEU A 71 -9.26 -10.14 8.68
CA LEU A 71 -7.82 -9.97 8.84
C LEU A 71 -7.49 -8.50 9.08
N ASP A 72 -6.46 -8.24 9.89
CA ASP A 72 -5.93 -6.89 10.07
C ASP A 72 -4.83 -6.61 9.03
N GLY A 73 -4.26 -5.41 9.10
CA GLY A 73 -3.23 -5.01 8.14
C GLY A 73 -1.94 -5.82 8.26
N TRP A 74 -1.59 -6.26 9.48
CA TRP A 74 -0.41 -7.11 9.66
C TRP A 74 -0.58 -8.43 8.90
N GLU A 75 -1.74 -9.06 9.06
CA GLU A 75 -2.06 -10.32 8.41
C GLU A 75 -2.19 -10.18 6.90
N LEU A 76 -2.82 -9.10 6.45
CA LEU A 76 -2.95 -8.81 5.03
C LEU A 76 -1.57 -8.73 4.37
N ALA A 77 -0.64 -8.02 5.00
CA ALA A 77 0.69 -7.86 4.44
C ALA A 77 1.43 -9.20 4.35
N ARG A 78 1.25 -10.07 5.33
CA ARG A 78 1.85 -11.39 5.28
C ARG A 78 1.33 -12.21 4.12
N VAL A 79 0.01 -12.17 3.89
CA VAL A 79 -0.59 -12.86 2.75
C VAL A 79 -0.04 -12.30 1.44
N ALA A 80 0.04 -10.97 1.34
CA ALA A 80 0.57 -10.32 0.14
C ALA A 80 2.02 -10.74 -0.13
N ARG A 81 2.85 -10.82 0.92
CA ARG A 81 4.25 -11.21 0.80
C ARG A 81 4.43 -12.68 0.46
N GLU A 82 3.46 -13.54 0.76
CA GLU A 82 3.49 -14.93 0.30
C GLU A 82 3.43 -15.01 -1.21
N ASN A 83 2.71 -14.10 -1.84
CA ASN A 83 2.58 -14.05 -3.30
C ASN A 83 3.64 -13.18 -3.96
N SER A 84 4.13 -12.18 -3.26
CA SER A 84 5.11 -11.22 -3.76
C SER A 84 6.14 -10.94 -2.66
N PRO A 85 7.18 -11.77 -2.54
CA PRO A 85 8.11 -11.70 -1.41
C PRO A 85 8.83 -10.37 -1.23
N ASP A 86 9.02 -9.63 -2.30
CA ASP A 86 9.73 -8.34 -2.26
C ASP A 86 8.79 -7.14 -2.31
N LEU A 87 7.50 -7.35 -2.12
CA LEU A 87 6.52 -6.28 -2.21
C LEU A 87 6.78 -5.19 -1.17
N PRO A 88 6.97 -3.94 -1.58
CA PRO A 88 7.03 -2.83 -0.63
C PRO A 88 5.73 -2.72 0.17
N VAL A 89 5.85 -2.58 1.49
CA VAL A 89 4.68 -2.47 2.38
C VAL A 89 4.86 -1.28 3.31
N VAL A 90 3.86 -0.41 3.33
CA VAL A 90 3.78 0.71 4.28
C VAL A 90 2.52 0.52 5.11
N TYR A 91 2.69 0.49 6.42
CA TYR A 91 1.57 0.42 7.36
C TYR A 91 1.23 1.82 7.87
N ILE A 92 -0.04 2.04 8.13
CA ILE A 92 -0.52 3.25 8.78
C ILE A 92 -1.25 2.82 10.05
N SER A 93 -0.85 3.34 11.20
CA SER A 93 -1.45 2.91 12.46
C SER A 93 -1.48 4.03 13.48
N GLY A 94 -2.57 4.11 14.23
CA GLY A 94 -2.65 4.96 15.43
C GLY A 94 -2.22 4.18 16.66
N ALA A 95 -3.19 3.48 17.28
CA ALA A 95 -2.96 2.83 18.56
C ALA A 95 -2.06 1.59 18.52
N ARG A 96 -1.97 0.93 17.37
CA ARG A 96 -1.27 -0.34 17.26
C ARG A 96 0.13 -0.26 16.67
N GLY A 97 0.65 0.96 16.46
CA GLY A 97 1.97 1.13 15.86
C GLY A 97 3.08 0.44 16.63
N HIS A 98 2.95 0.31 17.94
CA HIS A 98 3.93 -0.36 18.79
C HIS A 98 4.10 -1.85 18.47
N GLU A 99 3.17 -2.44 17.73
CA GLU A 99 3.25 -3.85 17.35
C GLU A 99 4.11 -4.10 16.11
N TRP A 100 4.53 -3.04 15.43
CA TRP A 100 5.21 -3.16 14.14
C TRP A 100 6.47 -4.03 14.20
N SER A 101 7.30 -3.85 15.23
CA SER A 101 8.54 -4.62 15.31
C SER A 101 8.31 -6.12 15.46
N ALA A 102 7.16 -6.51 16.01
CA ALA A 102 6.82 -7.93 16.19
C ALA A 102 5.99 -8.49 15.04
N LEU A 103 5.09 -7.69 14.48
CA LEU A 103 4.08 -8.17 13.55
C LEU A 103 4.25 -7.67 12.12
N GLY A 104 5.01 -6.61 11.89
CA GLY A 104 5.25 -6.11 10.55
C GLY A 104 6.14 -7.04 9.74
N VAL A 105 5.89 -7.11 8.43
CA VAL A 105 6.77 -7.89 7.56
C VAL A 105 8.14 -7.22 7.46
N PRO A 106 9.20 -8.01 7.22
CA PRO A 106 10.53 -7.41 7.04
C PRO A 106 10.54 -6.41 5.87
N ASN A 107 11.40 -5.41 5.99
CA ASN A 107 11.57 -4.39 4.94
C ASN A 107 10.27 -3.65 4.66
N SER A 108 9.57 -3.27 5.72
CA SER A 108 8.38 -2.45 5.65
C SER A 108 8.63 -1.16 6.42
N LEU A 109 7.73 -0.20 6.24
CA LEU A 109 7.74 1.04 7.00
C LEU A 109 6.39 1.23 7.68
N MET A 110 6.37 1.96 8.77
CA MET A 110 5.14 2.23 9.51
C MET A 110 5.03 3.73 9.75
N ILE A 111 3.87 4.27 9.46
CA ILE A 111 3.56 5.69 9.64
C ILE A 111 2.49 5.82 10.72
N THR A 112 2.74 6.67 11.69
CA THR A 112 1.84 6.86 12.83
C THR A 112 0.79 7.91 12.51
N LYS A 113 -0.47 7.64 12.85
CA LYS A 113 -1.54 8.64 12.76
C LYS A 113 -1.45 9.63 13.92
N PRO A 114 -1.72 10.91 13.71
CA PRO A 114 -2.07 11.54 12.43
C PRO A 114 -0.83 11.72 11.56
N PHE A 115 -1.04 11.70 10.25
CA PHE A 115 0.08 11.79 9.31
C PHE A 115 -0.21 12.79 8.20
N ALA A 116 0.84 13.28 7.55
CA ALA A 116 0.70 14.07 6.34
C ALA A 116 0.82 13.13 5.13
N PRO A 117 0.01 13.32 4.08
CA PRO A 117 0.08 12.45 2.90
C PRO A 117 1.47 12.36 2.28
N ALA A 118 2.26 13.45 2.35
CA ALA A 118 3.62 13.44 1.84
C ALA A 118 4.51 12.39 2.52
N GLN A 119 4.22 12.03 3.77
CA GLN A 119 4.97 10.99 4.47
C GLN A 119 4.78 9.63 3.79
N VAL A 120 3.57 9.36 3.32
CA VAL A 120 3.28 8.10 2.61
C VAL A 120 3.99 8.09 1.27
N VAL A 121 3.99 9.20 0.55
CA VAL A 121 4.68 9.32 -0.74
C VAL A 121 6.17 9.02 -0.55
N VAL A 122 6.80 9.61 0.45
CA VAL A 122 8.22 9.40 0.72
C VAL A 122 8.50 7.95 1.09
N ALA A 123 7.66 7.36 1.94
CA ALA A 123 7.85 5.98 2.39
C ALA A 123 7.75 5.00 1.22
N VAL A 124 6.72 5.14 0.39
CA VAL A 124 6.53 4.28 -0.77
C VAL A 124 7.70 4.44 -1.74
N SER A 125 8.09 5.67 -2.02
CA SER A 125 9.18 5.96 -2.95
C SER A 125 10.49 5.34 -2.48
N SER A 126 10.77 5.45 -1.18
CA SER A 126 11.99 4.88 -0.60
C SER A 126 12.04 3.37 -0.74
N LEU A 127 10.91 2.71 -0.47
CA LEU A 127 10.85 1.26 -0.56
C LEU A 127 10.93 0.75 -2.00
N LEU A 128 10.34 1.49 -2.94
CA LEU A 128 10.41 1.11 -4.35
C LEU A 128 11.84 1.24 -4.87
N VAL A 129 12.55 2.29 -4.50
CA VAL A 129 13.95 2.44 -4.89
C VAL A 129 14.80 1.31 -4.32
N ALA A 130 14.60 0.96 -3.06
CA ALA A 130 15.34 -0.11 -2.42
C ALA A 130 15.04 -1.47 -3.08
N SER A 131 13.77 -1.72 -3.41
CA SER A 131 13.37 -2.95 -4.08
C SER A 131 14.01 -3.08 -5.46
N ASP A 132 13.98 -2.00 -6.24
CA ASP A 132 14.60 -2.00 -7.56
C ASP A 132 16.11 -2.18 -7.48
N SER A 133 16.74 -1.59 -6.47
CA SER A 133 18.19 -1.71 -6.28
C SER A 133 18.60 -3.11 -5.85
N ALA A 134 17.73 -3.83 -5.17
CA ALA A 134 18.00 -5.18 -4.69
C ALA A 134 17.89 -6.23 -5.78
N SER A 135 17.24 -5.90 -6.88
CA SER A 135 17.05 -6.85 -8.00
C SER A 135 18.21 -6.83 -9.02
#